data_8e57dac26f85800cfc2842bbfca16e77
#
_entry.id   8e57dac26f85800cfc2842bbfca16e77
#
_cell.length_a   1.000
_cell.length_b   1.000
_cell.length_c   1.000
_cell.angle_alpha   90.00
_cell.angle_beta   90.00
_cell.angle_gamma   90.00
#
_symmetry.space_group_name_H-M   'P 1'
#
loop_
_entity.id
_entity.type
_entity.pdbx_description
1 polymer ?
#
loop_
_entity_poly.entity_id
_entity_poly.type
_entity_poly.pdbx_seq_one_letter_code
_entity_poly.pdbx_strand_id
1 'polypeptide(L)'
;AEREVIQEEEGNTDDEHPLSTTDLISMLADKGIKCERKSIYADIAALNEIGCDIVTVTSPKRGFFMATRTFEIPEVMLLIDAVSSAGFITPKKTESLIEKLETLVSVEQAKTMKSQVYVDTNCAKCDNEEIYIIIDRLNSAITENKKVKFIYRRRSVDVQNRKKHTEKTFTVSPYALIWRDDHYYLVCNNQKYDNLMNLRIDRMKKLEILDEKSRHFSEVSHYKEKFDEQDYVSKRFNTVSYTH
;
A
#
# COMPACT_ATOMS: atom_id res chain seq x y z
N ALA A 1 -2.02 -26.65 14.88
CA ALA A 1 -2.75 -27.05 13.65
C ALA A 1 -4.26 -26.86 13.82
N GLU A 2 -4.96 -27.59 14.75
CA GLU A 2 -6.43 -27.47 14.92
C GLU A 2 -6.84 -26.03 15.29
N ARG A 3 -6.21 -25.43 16.31
CA ARG A 3 -6.49 -24.07 16.77
C ARG A 3 -6.16 -23.00 15.73
N GLU A 4 -5.10 -23.16 15.00
CA GLU A 4 -4.74 -22.24 13.89
C GLU A 4 -5.81 -22.21 12.81
N VAL A 5 -6.36 -23.39 12.47
CA VAL A 5 -7.44 -23.48 11.47
C VAL A 5 -8.73 -22.87 12.01
N ILE A 6 -9.08 -23.12 13.27
CA ILE A 6 -10.27 -22.52 13.90
C ILE A 6 -10.13 -20.99 13.91
N GLN A 7 -8.98 -20.46 14.30
CA GLN A 7 -8.72 -19.03 14.33
C GLN A 7 -8.80 -18.41 12.92
N GLU A 8 -8.27 -19.09 11.89
CA GLU A 8 -8.35 -18.65 10.51
C GLU A 8 -9.81 -18.62 10.00
N GLU A 9 -10.57 -19.68 10.25
CA GLU A 9 -11.95 -19.79 9.77
C GLU A 9 -12.90 -18.85 10.54
N GLU A 10 -12.73 -18.71 11.85
CA GLU A 10 -13.51 -17.73 12.64
C GLU A 10 -13.18 -16.28 12.25
N GLY A 11 -11.94 -16.01 11.82
CA GLY A 11 -11.54 -14.72 11.26
C GLY A 11 -12.32 -14.32 10.00
N ASN A 12 -12.87 -15.29 9.29
CA ASN A 12 -13.66 -15.10 8.07
C ASN A 12 -15.17 -14.97 8.34
N THR A 13 -15.60 -14.95 9.61
CA THR A 13 -17.01 -14.89 10.03
C THR A 13 -17.40 -13.53 10.56
N ASP A 14 -18.69 -13.29 10.69
CA ASP A 14 -19.29 -12.12 11.35
C ASP A 14 -20.54 -12.52 12.13
N ASP A 15 -21.17 -11.58 12.83
CA ASP A 15 -22.35 -11.81 13.66
C ASP A 15 -23.58 -12.26 12.87
N GLU A 16 -23.68 -11.89 11.60
CA GLU A 16 -24.76 -12.34 10.69
C GLU A 16 -24.47 -13.72 10.09
N HIS A 17 -23.17 -14.10 9.95
CA HIS A 17 -22.71 -15.34 9.32
C HIS A 17 -21.81 -16.16 10.26
N PRO A 18 -22.31 -16.58 11.44
CA PRO A 18 -21.52 -17.37 12.38
C PRO A 18 -21.34 -18.81 11.89
N LEU A 19 -20.19 -19.43 12.18
CA LEU A 19 -19.94 -20.85 11.92
C LEU A 19 -20.48 -21.72 13.04
N SER A 20 -21.25 -22.74 12.68
CA SER A 20 -21.68 -23.75 13.66
C SER A 20 -20.57 -24.75 13.97
N THR A 21 -20.68 -25.48 15.10
CA THR A 21 -19.74 -26.53 15.42
C THR A 21 -19.64 -27.60 14.32
N THR A 22 -20.74 -27.85 13.60
CA THR A 22 -20.77 -28.82 12.49
C THR A 22 -20.04 -28.28 11.27
N ASP A 23 -20.14 -26.99 11.00
CA ASP A 23 -19.40 -26.33 9.90
C ASP A 23 -17.89 -26.40 10.17
N LEU A 24 -17.47 -26.08 11.40
CA LEU A 24 -16.05 -26.18 11.83
C LEU A 24 -15.49 -27.59 11.71
N ILE A 25 -16.26 -28.62 12.15
CA ILE A 25 -15.83 -30.01 12.02
C ILE A 25 -15.65 -30.41 10.56
N SER A 26 -16.55 -29.96 9.66
CA SER A 26 -16.44 -30.22 8.23
C SER A 26 -15.22 -29.58 7.62
N MET A 27 -14.99 -28.31 7.93
CA MET A 27 -13.83 -27.53 7.42
C MET A 27 -12.49 -28.10 7.91
N LEU A 28 -12.42 -28.52 9.18
CA LEU A 28 -11.26 -29.22 9.74
C LEU A 28 -11.02 -30.56 9.05
N ALA A 29 -12.09 -31.34 8.79
CA ALA A 29 -12.00 -32.60 8.08
C ALA A 29 -11.48 -32.42 6.63
N ASP A 30 -11.90 -31.38 5.93
CA ASP A 30 -11.40 -31.04 4.59
C ASP A 30 -9.91 -30.71 4.58
N LYS A 31 -9.40 -30.13 5.69
CA LYS A 31 -7.96 -29.91 5.93
C LYS A 31 -7.24 -31.15 6.52
N GLY A 32 -7.91 -32.29 6.58
CA GLY A 32 -7.35 -33.55 7.06
C GLY A 32 -7.27 -33.70 8.60
N ILE A 33 -7.90 -32.82 9.35
CA ILE A 33 -7.91 -32.80 10.82
C ILE A 33 -9.21 -33.41 11.31
N LYS A 34 -9.12 -34.53 12.04
CA LYS A 34 -10.27 -35.16 12.69
C LYS A 34 -10.43 -34.63 14.11
N CYS A 35 -11.55 -33.99 14.38
CA CYS A 35 -11.87 -33.47 15.71
C CYS A 35 -13.30 -33.87 16.16
N GLU A 36 -13.50 -33.86 17.46
CA GLU A 36 -14.81 -34.05 18.08
C GLU A 36 -15.40 -32.72 18.54
N ARG A 37 -16.73 -32.67 18.68
CA ARG A 37 -17.45 -31.48 19.14
C ARG A 37 -16.90 -30.91 20.46
N LYS A 38 -16.45 -31.75 21.38
CA LYS A 38 -15.88 -31.29 22.66
C LYS A 38 -14.52 -30.64 22.49
N SER A 39 -13.72 -31.10 21.54
CA SER A 39 -12.42 -30.50 21.20
C SER A 39 -12.60 -29.07 20.75
N ILE A 40 -13.55 -28.79 19.85
CA ILE A 40 -13.83 -27.43 19.34
C ILE A 40 -14.14 -26.44 20.47
N TYR A 41 -15.00 -26.81 21.42
CA TYR A 41 -15.31 -25.95 22.57
C TYR A 41 -14.08 -25.68 23.44
N ALA A 42 -13.22 -26.69 23.65
CA ALA A 42 -12.01 -26.55 24.41
C ALA A 42 -10.97 -25.68 23.68
N ASP A 43 -10.89 -25.82 22.37
CA ASP A 43 -9.97 -25.00 21.56
C ASP A 43 -10.43 -23.56 21.46
N ILE A 44 -11.73 -23.27 21.31
CA ILE A 44 -12.28 -21.93 21.38
C ILE A 44 -12.01 -21.27 22.74
N ALA A 45 -12.21 -21.99 23.83
CA ALA A 45 -11.90 -21.53 25.19
C ALA A 45 -10.41 -21.14 25.31
N ALA A 46 -9.52 -22.02 24.81
CA ALA A 46 -8.08 -21.76 24.85
C ALA A 46 -7.65 -20.61 23.91
N LEU A 47 -8.31 -20.41 22.76
CA LEU A 47 -8.08 -19.27 21.89
C LEU A 47 -8.50 -17.96 22.58
N ASN A 48 -9.63 -17.95 23.29
CA ASN A 48 -10.06 -16.80 24.06
C ASN A 48 -9.10 -16.46 25.23
N GLU A 49 -8.50 -17.47 25.86
CA GLU A 49 -7.47 -17.25 26.90
C GLU A 49 -6.22 -16.54 26.37
N ILE A 50 -5.87 -16.74 25.11
CA ILE A 50 -4.72 -16.07 24.46
C ILE A 50 -5.09 -14.75 23.75
N GLY A 51 -6.36 -14.29 23.91
CA GLY A 51 -6.79 -12.97 23.43
C GLY A 51 -7.57 -12.96 22.11
N CYS A 52 -7.94 -14.14 21.56
CA CYS A 52 -8.94 -14.19 20.51
C CYS A 52 -10.32 -13.94 21.14
N ASP A 53 -11.09 -13.02 20.58
CA ASP A 53 -12.44 -12.70 21.08
C ASP A 53 -13.50 -13.46 20.25
N ILE A 54 -13.57 -14.79 20.45
CA ILE A 54 -14.54 -15.64 19.77
C ILE A 54 -15.82 -15.70 20.60
N VAL A 55 -16.89 -15.13 20.06
CA VAL A 55 -18.19 -15.00 20.72
C VAL A 55 -19.17 -16.04 20.19
N THR A 56 -20.00 -16.58 21.10
CA THR A 56 -21.10 -17.47 20.73
C THR A 56 -22.38 -16.67 20.52
N VAL A 57 -23.01 -16.84 19.37
CA VAL A 57 -24.33 -16.28 19.06
C VAL A 57 -25.39 -17.35 18.91
N THR A 58 -26.66 -16.97 19.09
CA THR A 58 -27.81 -17.86 18.96
C THR A 58 -28.77 -17.46 17.86
N SER A 59 -28.65 -16.23 17.34
CA SER A 59 -29.46 -15.67 16.26
C SER A 59 -28.53 -14.90 15.30
N PRO A 60 -28.73 -14.96 13.99
CA PRO A 60 -29.78 -15.70 13.27
C PRO A 60 -29.60 -17.23 13.27
N LYS A 61 -28.38 -17.71 13.45
CA LYS A 61 -28.00 -19.12 13.57
C LYS A 61 -27.08 -19.27 14.77
N ARG A 62 -27.21 -20.39 15.50
CA ARG A 62 -26.29 -20.67 16.60
C ARG A 62 -24.92 -21.04 16.04
N GLY A 63 -23.89 -20.27 16.45
CA GLY A 63 -22.52 -20.49 16.01
C GLY A 63 -21.54 -19.57 16.74
N PHE A 64 -20.36 -19.51 16.22
CA PHE A 64 -19.24 -18.71 16.71
C PHE A 64 -18.80 -17.72 15.65
N PHE A 65 -18.30 -16.56 16.08
CA PHE A 65 -17.63 -15.61 15.22
C PHE A 65 -16.57 -14.82 15.99
N MET A 66 -15.59 -14.28 15.31
CA MET A 66 -14.59 -13.42 15.92
C MET A 66 -15.14 -12.00 16.05
N ALA A 67 -15.35 -11.53 17.29
CA ALA A 67 -15.96 -10.23 17.57
C ALA A 67 -14.97 -9.07 17.39
N THR A 68 -13.72 -9.25 17.86
CA THR A 68 -12.69 -8.20 17.75
C THR A 68 -11.90 -8.35 16.47
N ARG A 69 -11.92 -7.32 15.65
CA ARG A 69 -11.14 -7.20 14.42
C ARG A 69 -10.16 -6.06 14.53
N THR A 70 -9.02 -6.17 13.84
CA THR A 70 -8.02 -5.09 13.77
C THR A 70 -8.57 -3.86 13.07
N PHE A 71 -9.46 -4.07 12.09
CA PHE A 71 -10.11 -3.01 11.32
C PHE A 71 -11.62 -3.22 11.29
N GLU A 72 -12.37 -2.13 11.40
CA GLU A 72 -13.80 -2.11 11.15
C GLU A 72 -14.11 -1.97 9.65
N ILE A 73 -15.30 -2.38 9.23
CA ILE A 73 -15.73 -2.32 7.81
C ILE A 73 -15.52 -0.93 7.20
N PRO A 74 -15.96 0.19 7.84
CA PRO A 74 -15.76 1.52 7.27
C PRO A 74 -14.29 1.89 7.09
N GLU A 75 -13.39 1.40 7.95
CA GLU A 75 -11.96 1.64 7.84
C GLU A 75 -11.37 0.90 6.65
N VAL A 76 -11.74 -0.37 6.44
CA VAL A 76 -11.30 -1.13 5.26
C VAL A 76 -11.86 -0.52 3.98
N MET A 77 -13.12 -0.07 3.96
CA MET A 77 -13.69 0.65 2.82
C MET A 77 -12.89 1.90 2.48
N LEU A 78 -12.54 2.72 3.48
CA LEU A 78 -11.71 3.90 3.28
C LEU A 78 -10.34 3.56 2.69
N LEU A 79 -9.71 2.47 3.15
CA LEU A 79 -8.43 1.99 2.60
C LEU A 79 -8.58 1.54 1.13
N ILE A 80 -9.66 0.83 0.81
CA ILE A 80 -9.95 0.38 -0.56
C ILE A 80 -10.18 1.59 -1.48
N ASP A 81 -10.95 2.59 -1.05
CA ASP A 81 -11.20 3.81 -1.81
C ASP A 81 -9.90 4.60 -2.04
N ALA A 82 -9.05 4.73 -1.02
CA ALA A 82 -7.75 5.37 -1.13
C ALA A 82 -6.83 4.66 -2.14
N VAL A 83 -6.77 3.32 -2.12
CA VAL A 83 -5.99 2.53 -3.08
C VAL A 83 -6.59 2.62 -4.48
N SER A 84 -7.92 2.61 -4.59
CA SER A 84 -8.64 2.69 -5.87
C SER A 84 -8.43 4.04 -6.55
N SER A 85 -8.43 5.14 -5.80
CA SER A 85 -8.23 6.50 -6.31
C SER A 85 -6.77 6.84 -6.60
N ALA A 86 -5.81 6.10 -6.03
CA ALA A 86 -4.39 6.38 -6.17
C ALA A 86 -3.90 6.22 -7.63
N GLY A 87 -3.67 7.32 -8.33
CA GLY A 87 -3.25 7.35 -9.73
C GLY A 87 -1.82 6.86 -9.98
N PHE A 88 -0.96 6.84 -8.96
CA PHE A 88 0.45 6.40 -9.08
C PHE A 88 0.62 4.88 -9.09
N ILE A 89 -0.40 4.12 -8.71
CA ILE A 89 -0.39 2.65 -8.67
C ILE A 89 -0.95 2.10 -9.98
N THR A 90 -0.38 1.01 -10.50
CA THR A 90 -0.90 0.34 -11.69
C THR A 90 -2.22 -0.38 -11.40
N PRO A 91 -3.09 -0.61 -12.42
CA PRO A 91 -4.34 -1.35 -12.22
C PRO A 91 -4.11 -2.71 -11.56
N LYS A 92 -3.12 -3.47 -12.03
CA LYS A 92 -2.77 -4.78 -11.49
C LYS A 92 -2.37 -4.73 -10.01
N LYS A 93 -1.60 -3.71 -9.61
CA LYS A 93 -1.21 -3.52 -8.20
C LYS A 93 -2.38 -3.07 -7.34
N THR A 94 -3.27 -2.23 -7.88
CA THR A 94 -4.52 -1.83 -7.22
C THR A 94 -5.37 -3.06 -6.89
N GLU A 95 -5.64 -3.92 -7.87
CA GLU A 95 -6.41 -5.14 -7.70
C GLU A 95 -5.79 -6.05 -6.63
N SER A 96 -4.49 -6.33 -6.73
CA SER A 96 -3.78 -7.15 -5.74
C SER A 96 -3.78 -6.56 -4.32
N LEU A 97 -3.80 -5.23 -4.16
CA LEU A 97 -3.92 -4.59 -2.85
C LEU A 97 -5.34 -4.68 -2.30
N ILE A 98 -6.35 -4.50 -3.15
CA ILE A 98 -7.76 -4.63 -2.77
C ILE A 98 -8.02 -6.07 -2.28
N GLU A 99 -7.57 -7.10 -3.02
CA GLU A 99 -7.69 -8.49 -2.60
C GLU A 99 -7.09 -8.74 -1.21
N LYS A 100 -5.96 -8.12 -0.89
CA LYS A 100 -5.34 -8.22 0.45
C LYS A 100 -6.13 -7.47 1.52
N LEU A 101 -6.69 -6.30 1.20
CA LEU A 101 -7.52 -5.54 2.14
C LEU A 101 -8.84 -6.26 2.45
N GLU A 102 -9.41 -6.95 1.47
CA GLU A 102 -10.61 -7.77 1.64
C GLU A 102 -10.43 -8.91 2.66
N THR A 103 -9.20 -9.41 2.85
CA THR A 103 -8.94 -10.43 3.88
C THR A 103 -8.99 -9.89 5.32
N LEU A 104 -9.10 -8.57 5.50
CA LEU A 104 -9.24 -7.94 6.82
C LEU A 104 -10.68 -7.96 7.36
N VAL A 105 -11.64 -8.36 6.55
CA VAL A 105 -13.07 -8.47 6.89
C VAL A 105 -13.59 -9.88 6.62
N SER A 106 -14.84 -10.19 7.00
CA SER A 106 -15.44 -11.49 6.66
C SER A 106 -15.65 -11.64 5.15
N VAL A 107 -15.74 -12.89 4.70
CA VAL A 107 -16.00 -13.21 3.28
C VAL A 107 -17.31 -12.57 2.77
N GLU A 108 -18.35 -12.57 3.59
CA GLU A 108 -19.65 -12.00 3.22
C GLU A 108 -19.61 -10.46 3.22
N GLN A 109 -18.91 -9.87 4.19
CA GLN A 109 -18.66 -8.43 4.22
C GLN A 109 -17.86 -7.96 2.99
N ALA A 110 -16.81 -8.70 2.62
CA ALA A 110 -16.02 -8.43 1.42
C ALA A 110 -16.88 -8.45 0.13
N LYS A 111 -17.78 -9.44 0.00
CA LYS A 111 -18.73 -9.51 -1.13
C LYS A 111 -19.66 -8.30 -1.20
N THR A 112 -20.20 -7.88 -0.06
CA THR A 112 -21.06 -6.69 0.05
C THR A 112 -20.29 -5.43 -0.34
N MET A 113 -19.06 -5.27 0.14
CA MET A 113 -18.20 -4.13 -0.19
C MET A 113 -17.90 -4.04 -1.69
N LYS A 114 -17.61 -5.16 -2.36
CA LYS A 114 -17.38 -5.20 -3.83
C LYS A 114 -18.57 -4.63 -4.62
N SER A 115 -19.78 -4.83 -4.16
CA SER A 115 -20.97 -4.32 -4.83
C SER A 115 -21.18 -2.81 -4.66
N GLN A 116 -20.53 -2.19 -3.68
CA GLN A 116 -20.70 -0.78 -3.31
C GLN A 116 -19.54 0.12 -3.76
N VAL A 117 -18.36 -0.46 -4.02
CA VAL A 117 -17.18 0.31 -4.45
C VAL A 117 -17.32 0.71 -5.91
N TYR A 118 -17.57 1.99 -6.16
CA TYR A 118 -17.55 2.57 -7.50
C TYR A 118 -16.14 3.05 -7.82
N VAL A 119 -15.37 2.23 -8.53
CA VAL A 119 -14.06 2.65 -9.04
C VAL A 119 -14.27 3.60 -10.21
N ASP A 120 -13.90 4.87 -10.06
CA ASP A 120 -13.87 5.79 -11.19
C ASP A 120 -12.78 5.33 -12.19
N THR A 121 -13.22 4.68 -13.26
CA THR A 121 -12.35 4.18 -14.33
C THR A 121 -11.66 5.30 -15.12
N ASN A 122 -12.07 6.56 -14.91
CA ASN A 122 -11.45 7.73 -15.55
C ASN A 122 -10.17 8.20 -14.84
N CYS A 123 -9.88 7.69 -13.63
CA CYS A 123 -8.61 7.97 -12.97
C CYS A 123 -7.47 7.31 -13.75
N ALA A 124 -6.63 8.13 -14.40
CA ALA A 124 -5.51 7.64 -15.20
C ALA A 124 -4.46 6.97 -14.29
N LYS A 125 -4.53 5.65 -14.20
CA LYS A 125 -3.55 4.85 -13.45
C LYS A 125 -2.15 4.89 -14.10
N CYS A 126 -1.13 4.70 -13.29
CA CYS A 126 0.26 4.58 -13.74
C CYS A 126 0.44 3.28 -14.55
N ASP A 127 1.33 3.31 -15.57
CA ASP A 127 1.73 2.15 -16.37
C ASP A 127 3.07 1.54 -15.94
N ASN A 128 3.65 2.01 -14.83
CA ASN A 128 4.96 1.59 -14.34
C ASN A 128 4.87 0.50 -13.27
N GLU A 129 5.02 -0.74 -13.67
CA GLU A 129 5.01 -1.91 -12.76
C GLU A 129 6.22 -1.96 -11.80
N GLU A 130 7.29 -1.20 -12.09
CA GLU A 130 8.49 -1.15 -11.24
C GLU A 130 8.35 -0.18 -10.05
N ILE A 131 7.20 0.53 -9.91
CA ILE A 131 7.04 1.65 -8.96
C ILE A 131 7.43 1.28 -7.52
N TYR A 132 7.03 0.11 -7.02
CA TYR A 132 7.34 -0.32 -5.66
C TYR A 132 8.83 -0.63 -5.47
N ILE A 133 9.44 -1.26 -6.47
CA ILE A 133 10.88 -1.57 -6.47
C ILE A 133 11.69 -0.27 -6.51
N ILE A 134 11.22 0.71 -7.27
CA ILE A 134 11.87 2.03 -7.37
C ILE A 134 11.77 2.77 -6.04
N ILE A 135 10.62 2.78 -5.37
CA ILE A 135 10.43 3.41 -4.07
C ILE A 135 11.36 2.75 -3.03
N ASP A 136 11.38 1.43 -2.96
CA ASP A 136 12.21 0.68 -2.03
C ASP A 136 13.72 0.95 -2.24
N ARG A 137 14.18 0.89 -3.48
CA ARG A 137 15.57 1.21 -3.83
C ARG A 137 15.95 2.66 -3.55
N LEU A 138 15.02 3.61 -3.75
CA LEU A 138 15.27 5.01 -3.41
C LEU A 138 15.39 5.21 -1.91
N ASN A 139 14.54 4.58 -1.10
CA ASN A 139 14.66 4.60 0.35
C ASN A 139 16.00 4.04 0.82
N SER A 140 16.42 2.90 0.26
CA SER A 140 17.73 2.31 0.55
C SER A 140 18.87 3.25 0.18
N ALA A 141 18.83 3.85 -1.02
CA ALA A 141 19.88 4.76 -1.49
C ALA A 141 19.97 6.04 -0.64
N ILE A 142 18.82 6.58 -0.18
CA ILE A 142 18.78 7.74 0.74
C ILE A 142 19.42 7.38 2.07
N THR A 143 19.04 6.23 2.65
CA THR A 143 19.57 5.75 3.94
C THR A 143 21.09 5.47 3.87
N GLU A 144 21.55 4.90 2.77
CA GLU A 144 22.97 4.57 2.55
C GLU A 144 23.80 5.77 2.04
N ASN A 145 23.17 6.92 1.79
CA ASN A 145 23.80 8.10 1.18
C ASN A 145 24.52 7.78 -0.16
N LYS A 146 23.86 6.99 -1.01
CA LYS A 146 24.39 6.58 -2.31
C LYS A 146 23.67 7.28 -3.46
N LYS A 147 24.39 7.53 -4.55
CA LYS A 147 23.80 8.03 -5.80
C LYS A 147 22.95 6.96 -6.46
N VAL A 148 21.99 7.41 -7.26
CA VAL A 148 21.15 6.55 -8.08
C VAL A 148 21.24 6.96 -9.56
N LYS A 149 21.12 5.96 -10.43
CA LYS A 149 21.05 6.11 -11.88
C LYS A 149 19.75 5.50 -12.37
N PHE A 150 19.03 6.20 -13.25
CA PHE A 150 17.78 5.72 -13.82
C PHE A 150 17.49 6.37 -15.16
N ILE A 151 16.55 5.78 -15.91
CA ILE A 151 15.98 6.34 -17.13
C ILE A 151 14.73 7.13 -16.75
N TYR A 152 14.66 8.40 -17.14
CA TYR A 152 13.54 9.28 -16.88
C TYR A 152 12.77 9.61 -18.14
N ARG A 153 11.47 9.30 -18.17
CA ARG A 153 10.55 9.58 -19.27
C ARG A 153 9.96 10.99 -19.11
N ARG A 154 10.32 11.88 -20.00
CA ARG A 154 9.69 13.21 -20.10
C ARG A 154 8.52 13.18 -21.09
N ARG A 155 7.39 13.74 -20.68
CA ARG A 155 6.30 14.04 -21.61
C ARG A 155 6.59 15.43 -22.21
N SER A 156 6.78 15.52 -23.52
CA SER A 156 6.80 16.77 -24.26
C SER A 156 5.62 16.80 -25.23
N VAL A 157 5.01 17.97 -25.39
CA VAL A 157 3.98 18.18 -26.41
C VAL A 157 4.71 18.81 -27.59
N ASP A 158 4.63 18.17 -28.75
CA ASP A 158 5.15 18.72 -29.99
C ASP A 158 4.21 19.82 -30.53
N VAL A 159 4.74 20.72 -31.38
CA VAL A 159 4.00 21.81 -32.02
C VAL A 159 2.74 21.32 -32.76
N GLN A 160 2.68 20.02 -33.09
CA GLN A 160 1.54 19.37 -33.72
C GLN A 160 0.59 18.65 -32.73
N ASN A 161 0.65 18.99 -31.41
CA ASN A 161 -0.12 18.34 -30.33
C ASN A 161 0.08 16.81 -30.20
N ARG A 162 1.16 16.24 -30.72
CA ARG A 162 1.51 14.84 -30.53
C ARG A 162 2.31 14.67 -29.25
N LYS A 163 1.82 13.82 -28.35
CA LYS A 163 2.53 13.44 -27.12
C LYS A 163 3.81 12.67 -27.49
N LYS A 164 4.97 13.33 -27.40
CA LYS A 164 6.27 12.72 -27.63
C LYS A 164 6.90 12.38 -26.27
N HIS A 165 7.34 11.15 -26.11
CA HIS A 165 8.10 10.72 -24.94
C HIS A 165 9.59 10.75 -25.28
N THR A 166 10.36 11.50 -24.50
CA THR A 166 11.83 11.47 -24.58
C THR A 166 12.37 10.83 -23.33
N GLU A 167 13.25 9.86 -23.49
CA GLU A 167 13.93 9.19 -22.38
C GLU A 167 15.33 9.80 -22.20
N LYS A 168 15.70 10.07 -20.96
CA LYS A 168 17.01 10.58 -20.60
C LYS A 168 17.54 9.89 -19.36
N THR A 169 18.79 9.48 -19.39
CA THR A 169 19.47 8.92 -18.22
C THR A 169 19.85 10.03 -17.25
N PHE A 170 19.53 9.84 -15.99
CA PHE A 170 19.92 10.71 -14.88
C PHE A 170 20.78 9.94 -13.90
N THR A 171 21.83 10.61 -13.41
CA THR A 171 22.59 10.22 -12.22
C THR A 171 22.45 11.34 -11.21
N VAL A 172 21.89 11.03 -10.03
CA VAL A 172 21.52 12.05 -9.04
C VAL A 172 21.83 11.57 -7.62
N SER A 173 22.00 12.51 -6.72
CA SER A 173 22.06 12.33 -5.27
C SER A 173 20.65 12.45 -4.70
N PRO A 174 20.03 11.37 -4.20
CA PRO A 174 18.69 11.38 -3.63
C PRO A 174 18.73 11.90 -2.19
N TYR A 175 17.69 12.64 -1.75
CA TYR A 175 17.62 13.22 -0.40
C TYR A 175 16.33 12.88 0.33
N ALA A 176 15.18 12.93 -0.35
CA ALA A 176 13.88 12.65 0.25
C ALA A 176 12.86 12.17 -0.78
N LEU A 177 11.85 11.43 -0.31
CA LEU A 177 10.64 11.10 -1.04
C LEU A 177 9.47 11.90 -0.50
N ILE A 178 8.80 12.64 -1.35
CA ILE A 178 7.65 13.47 -0.98
C ILE A 178 6.40 12.95 -1.69
N TRP A 179 5.35 12.69 -0.91
CA TRP A 179 4.02 12.40 -1.42
C TRP A 179 3.23 13.69 -1.58
N ARG A 180 2.77 14.00 -2.79
CA ARG A 180 1.91 15.15 -3.08
C ARG A 180 1.11 14.97 -4.35
N ASP A 181 -0.13 15.45 -4.34
CA ASP A 181 -1.03 15.47 -5.51
C ASP A 181 -1.06 14.09 -6.20
N ASP A 182 -1.31 13.04 -5.42
CA ASP A 182 -1.36 11.63 -5.84
C ASP A 182 -0.11 11.10 -6.54
N HIS A 183 1.05 11.72 -6.27
CA HIS A 183 2.33 11.28 -6.82
C HIS A 183 3.46 11.32 -5.80
N TYR A 184 4.39 10.36 -5.95
CA TYR A 184 5.68 10.45 -5.28
C TYR A 184 6.67 11.27 -6.09
N TYR A 185 7.35 12.15 -5.41
CA TYR A 185 8.44 12.96 -5.95
C TYR A 185 9.75 12.63 -5.23
N LEU A 186 10.80 12.39 -6.02
CA LEU A 186 12.15 12.32 -5.52
C LEU A 186 12.74 13.73 -5.47
N VAL A 187 13.11 14.20 -4.29
CA VAL A 187 13.97 15.39 -4.12
C VAL A 187 15.42 14.95 -4.27
N CYS A 188 16.11 15.53 -5.23
CA CYS A 188 17.47 15.13 -5.56
C CYS A 188 18.29 16.29 -6.14
N ASN A 189 19.60 16.06 -6.26
CA ASN A 189 20.50 16.96 -6.97
C ASN A 189 21.19 16.24 -8.11
N ASN A 190 21.29 16.91 -9.26
CA ASN A 190 22.17 16.48 -10.33
C ASN A 190 23.47 17.28 -10.20
N GLN A 191 24.62 16.59 -10.19
CA GLN A 191 25.93 17.18 -9.95
C GLN A 191 26.30 18.35 -10.88
N LYS A 192 25.60 18.47 -12.02
CA LYS A 192 25.80 19.59 -12.96
C LYS A 192 25.25 20.94 -12.47
N TYR A 193 24.42 20.93 -11.43
CA TYR A 193 23.68 22.09 -10.96
C TYR A 193 23.73 22.19 -9.44
N ASP A 194 23.78 23.41 -8.91
CA ASP A 194 23.79 23.66 -7.46
C ASP A 194 22.37 23.97 -6.95
N ASN A 195 21.38 23.18 -7.39
CA ASN A 195 20.00 23.31 -6.96
C ASN A 195 19.34 21.96 -6.75
N LEU A 196 18.25 21.95 -5.99
CA LEU A 196 17.39 20.78 -5.81
C LEU A 196 16.42 20.66 -6.99
N MET A 197 16.15 19.43 -7.37
CA MET A 197 15.20 19.02 -8.41
C MET A 197 14.14 18.10 -7.81
N ASN A 198 12.91 18.19 -8.34
CA ASN A 198 11.81 17.28 -8.02
C ASN A 198 11.48 16.43 -9.25
N LEU A 199 11.60 15.13 -9.11
CA LEU A 199 11.35 14.19 -10.21
C LEU A 199 10.26 13.20 -9.80
N ARG A 200 9.22 13.06 -10.62
CA ARG A 200 8.13 12.10 -10.39
C ARG A 200 8.65 10.67 -10.53
N ILE A 201 8.37 9.84 -9.53
CA ILE A 201 8.85 8.45 -9.48
C ILE A 201 8.18 7.57 -10.55
N ASP A 202 6.91 7.78 -10.84
CA ASP A 202 6.15 7.04 -11.87
C ASP A 202 6.76 7.16 -13.29
N ARG A 203 7.62 8.16 -13.51
CA ARG A 203 8.34 8.39 -14.77
C ARG A 203 9.74 7.78 -14.81
N MET A 204 10.17 7.10 -13.75
CA MET A 204 11.48 6.47 -13.64
C MET A 204 11.40 5.01 -14.06
N LYS A 205 12.46 4.51 -14.69
CA LYS A 205 12.65 3.11 -15.07
C LYS A 205 14.08 2.69 -14.86
N LYS A 206 14.30 1.39 -14.63
CA LYS A 206 15.63 0.78 -14.51
C LYS A 206 16.51 1.52 -13.51
N LEU A 207 16.00 1.70 -12.28
CA LEU A 207 16.76 2.37 -11.24
C LEU A 207 17.84 1.44 -10.69
N GLU A 208 19.06 1.95 -10.61
CA GLU A 208 20.25 1.31 -10.06
C GLU A 208 20.84 2.18 -8.95
N ILE A 209 21.24 1.57 -7.83
CA ILE A 209 21.99 2.24 -6.76
C ILE A 209 23.48 2.11 -7.15
N LEU A 210 24.21 3.22 -7.11
CA LEU A 210 25.62 3.25 -7.41
C LEU A 210 26.44 3.19 -6.12
N ASP A 211 27.67 2.67 -6.17
CA ASP A 211 28.58 2.68 -5.02
C ASP A 211 29.20 4.04 -4.72
N GLU A 212 28.81 5.06 -5.49
CA GLU A 212 29.24 6.43 -5.29
C GLU A 212 28.42 7.11 -4.18
N LYS A 213 29.10 7.82 -3.27
CA LYS A 213 28.44 8.63 -2.25
C LYS A 213 27.66 9.79 -2.86
N SER A 214 26.47 10.05 -2.31
CA SER A 214 25.67 11.23 -2.63
C SER A 214 26.41 12.50 -2.25
N ARG A 215 26.24 13.54 -3.06
CA ARG A 215 26.60 14.90 -2.69
C ARG A 215 25.74 15.32 -1.50
N HIS A 216 26.32 15.91 -0.46
CA HIS A 216 25.56 16.30 0.71
C HIS A 216 24.58 17.42 0.38
N PHE A 217 23.36 17.36 0.91
CA PHE A 217 22.31 18.36 0.61
C PHE A 217 22.69 19.78 1.09
N SER A 218 23.55 19.90 2.09
CA SER A 218 24.03 21.22 2.58
C SER A 218 24.88 22.02 1.57
N GLU A 219 25.37 21.35 0.52
CA GLU A 219 26.11 21.99 -0.55
C GLU A 219 25.19 22.60 -1.61
N VAL A 220 23.95 22.14 -1.71
CA VAL A 220 23.00 22.50 -2.76
C VAL A 220 21.68 23.07 -2.22
N SER A 221 21.59 23.25 -0.92
CA SER A 221 20.43 23.83 -0.25
C SER A 221 20.84 24.63 0.99
N HIS A 222 19.86 25.30 1.59
CA HIS A 222 20.06 26.04 2.85
C HIS A 222 20.01 25.13 4.11
N TYR A 223 19.60 23.87 3.98
CA TYR A 223 19.60 22.90 5.04
C TYR A 223 21.02 22.45 5.38
N LYS A 224 21.39 22.41 6.68
CA LYS A 224 22.78 22.10 7.07
C LYS A 224 22.92 20.75 7.78
N GLU A 225 22.15 20.53 8.85
CA GLU A 225 22.26 19.32 9.69
C GLU A 225 21.28 18.24 9.28
N LYS A 226 20.03 18.61 8.97
CA LYS A 226 18.96 17.73 8.55
C LYS A 226 18.22 18.34 7.38
N PHE A 227 17.83 17.50 6.43
CA PHE A 227 16.91 17.92 5.38
C PHE A 227 15.50 18.00 5.97
N ASP A 228 14.91 19.19 6.00
CA ASP A 228 13.57 19.43 6.51
C ASP A 228 12.56 19.32 5.37
N GLU A 229 11.90 18.16 5.31
CA GLU A 229 10.92 17.85 4.28
C GLU A 229 9.67 18.74 4.37
N GLN A 230 9.22 19.07 5.59
CA GLN A 230 8.03 19.90 5.80
C GLN A 230 8.27 21.34 5.36
N ASP A 231 9.41 21.91 5.76
CA ASP A 231 9.81 23.25 5.32
C ASP A 231 10.02 23.29 3.80
N TYR A 232 10.64 22.26 3.23
CA TYR A 232 10.83 22.15 1.78
C TYR A 232 9.51 22.13 1.02
N VAL A 233 8.55 21.30 1.46
CA VAL A 233 7.23 21.21 0.84
C VAL A 233 6.49 22.54 0.92
N SER A 234 6.49 23.19 2.09
CA SER A 234 5.80 24.47 2.29
C SER A 234 6.32 25.57 1.39
N LYS A 235 7.63 25.65 1.18
CA LYS A 235 8.28 26.70 0.40
C LYS A 235 8.25 26.45 -1.12
N ARG A 236 8.37 25.21 -1.56
CA ARG A 236 8.53 24.88 -2.99
C ARG A 236 7.24 24.49 -3.68
N PHE A 237 6.33 23.85 -2.98
CA PHE A 237 5.08 23.38 -3.58
C PHE A 237 3.89 24.31 -3.34
N ASN A 238 3.92 25.18 -2.30
CA ASN A 238 2.85 26.16 -2.08
C ASN A 238 3.00 27.45 -2.92
N THR A 239 4.12 27.65 -3.59
CA THR A 239 4.40 28.86 -4.39
C THR A 239 3.76 28.84 -5.80
N VAL A 240 3.04 27.78 -6.18
CA VAL A 240 2.45 27.63 -7.53
C VAL A 240 0.94 27.91 -7.56
N SER A 241 0.36 28.47 -6.49
CA SER A 241 -1.08 28.72 -6.42
C SER A 241 -1.55 30.11 -6.89
N TYR A 242 -0.69 30.94 -7.43
CA TYR A 242 -1.08 32.29 -7.93
C TYR A 242 -0.38 32.65 -9.23
N THR A 243 -0.77 32.00 -10.32
CA THR A 243 -0.74 32.66 -11.65
C THR A 243 -1.94 32.15 -12.44
N HIS A 244 -2.91 33.03 -12.52
CA HIS A 244 -4.06 32.96 -13.44
C HIS A 244 -3.57 33.00 -14.90
#